data_bdf313518488152f679cc1eee4083538
#
_entry.id   bdf313518488152f679cc1eee4083538
#
_cell.length_a   1.000
_cell.length_b   1.000
_cell.length_c   1.000
_cell.angle_alpha   90.00
_cell.angle_beta   90.00
_cell.angle_gamma   90.00
#
_symmetry.space_group_name_H-M   'P 1'
#
loop_
_entity.id
_entity.type
_entity.pdbx_description
1 polymer ?
#
loop_
_entity_poly.entity_id
_entity_poly.type
_entity_poly.pdbx_seq_one_letter_code
_entity_poly.pdbx_strand_id
1 'polypeptide(L)'
;MQRVSERPPLITKEAVLSILAGMILGPLAYYFDLSRSIFSYFAILIHELGHSFTCWIFGFFSVPAFDFTYGGGRAPMNIDHRYFFLVALVYLFFAWLIWLNRKSPLGIVTVVIFILIYSVMKKHEENIRNQSYFIRLSPASLSPFLSIEIWFFKK
;
A
#
# COMPACT_ATOMS: atom_id res chain seq x y z
N MET A 1 28.98 -14.92 -42.69
CA MET A 1 28.86 -15.75 -41.47
C MET A 1 28.14 -14.95 -40.41
N GLN A 2 26.84 -15.19 -40.22
CA GLN A 2 26.05 -14.58 -39.14
C GLN A 2 26.40 -15.33 -37.84
N ARG A 3 26.91 -14.60 -36.82
CA ARG A 3 27.04 -15.16 -35.46
C ARG A 3 25.62 -15.45 -34.97
N VAL A 4 25.31 -16.70 -34.81
CA VAL A 4 24.12 -17.12 -34.07
C VAL A 4 24.30 -16.58 -32.62
N SER A 5 23.53 -15.57 -32.29
CA SER A 5 23.46 -15.03 -30.94
C SER A 5 22.87 -16.14 -30.05
N GLU A 6 23.71 -16.87 -29.35
CA GLU A 6 23.27 -17.82 -28.33
C GLU A 6 22.48 -17.07 -27.27
N ARG A 7 21.22 -17.35 -27.17
CA ARG A 7 20.38 -16.78 -26.09
C ARG A 7 20.93 -17.28 -24.76
N PRO A 8 21.21 -16.40 -23.79
CA PRO A 8 21.67 -16.85 -22.48
C PRO A 8 20.62 -17.81 -21.89
N PRO A 9 21.04 -18.84 -21.15
CA PRO A 9 20.13 -19.79 -20.51
C PRO A 9 19.17 -19.01 -19.58
N LEU A 10 17.86 -19.31 -19.64
CA LEU A 10 16.81 -18.67 -18.85
C LEU A 10 17.03 -18.81 -17.34
N ILE A 11 17.76 -19.84 -16.92
CA ILE A 11 18.08 -20.10 -15.51
C ILE A 11 19.59 -20.30 -15.43
N THR A 12 20.28 -19.41 -14.73
CA THR A 12 21.71 -19.52 -14.47
C THR A 12 21.98 -20.43 -13.25
N LYS A 13 23.17 -21.01 -13.18
CA LYS A 13 23.56 -21.84 -12.03
C LYS A 13 23.51 -21.04 -10.72
N GLU A 14 23.86 -19.76 -10.78
CA GLU A 14 23.79 -18.86 -9.63
C GLU A 14 22.34 -18.65 -9.16
N ALA A 15 21.39 -18.54 -10.07
CA ALA A 15 19.97 -18.40 -9.72
C ALA A 15 19.45 -19.64 -8.99
N VAL A 16 19.79 -20.84 -9.48
CA VAL A 16 19.44 -22.11 -8.84
C VAL A 16 20.06 -22.21 -7.44
N LEU A 17 21.33 -21.86 -7.32
CA LEU A 17 22.07 -21.92 -6.06
C LEU A 17 21.49 -20.93 -5.04
N SER A 18 21.10 -19.74 -5.47
CA SER A 18 20.44 -18.72 -4.63
C SER A 18 19.07 -19.19 -4.12
N ILE A 19 18.29 -19.83 -4.99
CA ILE A 19 16.99 -20.40 -4.60
C ILE A 19 17.17 -21.52 -3.58
N LEU A 20 18.10 -22.46 -3.82
CA LEU A 20 18.38 -23.56 -2.90
C LEU A 20 18.90 -23.03 -1.55
N ALA A 21 19.80 -22.06 -1.57
CA ALA A 21 20.27 -21.41 -0.36
C ALA A 21 19.14 -20.74 0.42
N GLY A 22 18.25 -20.03 -0.26
CA GLY A 22 17.07 -19.43 0.36
C GLY A 22 16.09 -20.44 0.96
N MET A 23 15.89 -21.57 0.28
CA MET A 23 15.03 -22.67 0.78
C MET A 23 15.59 -23.34 2.04
N ILE A 24 16.90 -23.36 2.24
CA ILE A 24 17.54 -23.92 3.43
C ILE A 24 17.65 -22.86 4.53
N LEU A 25 18.15 -21.67 4.19
CA LEU A 25 18.39 -20.61 5.16
C LEU A 25 17.11 -20.00 5.72
N GLY A 26 16.04 -19.96 4.93
CA GLY A 26 14.75 -19.42 5.37
C GLY A 26 14.15 -20.20 6.56
N PRO A 27 13.91 -21.52 6.46
CA PRO A 27 13.44 -22.32 7.57
C PRO A 27 14.42 -22.33 8.76
N LEU A 28 15.73 -22.36 8.49
CA LEU A 28 16.74 -22.30 9.53
C LEU A 28 16.69 -21.01 10.33
N ALA A 29 16.58 -19.85 9.64
CA ALA A 29 16.42 -18.55 10.29
C ALA A 29 15.12 -18.46 11.10
N TYR A 30 14.04 -19.10 10.64
CA TYR A 30 12.77 -19.15 11.36
C TYR A 30 12.79 -20.04 12.60
N TYR A 31 13.68 -21.02 12.66
CA TYR A 31 13.82 -21.94 13.80
C TYR A 31 14.36 -21.22 15.06
N PHE A 32 15.19 -20.20 14.91
CA PHE A 32 15.70 -19.41 16.01
C PHE A 32 14.69 -18.35 16.46
N ASP A 33 14.29 -18.36 17.75
CA ASP A 33 13.29 -17.45 18.30
C ASP A 33 13.65 -15.96 18.10
N LEU A 34 14.91 -15.61 18.22
CA LEU A 34 15.38 -14.23 18.01
C LEU A 34 15.19 -13.78 16.56
N SER A 35 15.64 -14.57 15.59
CA SER A 35 15.48 -14.22 14.18
C SER A 35 14.01 -14.26 13.76
N ARG A 36 13.23 -15.23 14.25
CA ARG A 36 11.77 -15.28 14.04
C ARG A 36 11.09 -14.01 14.51
N SER A 37 11.44 -13.51 15.70
CA SER A 37 10.90 -12.28 16.24
C SER A 37 11.27 -11.08 15.38
N ILE A 38 12.54 -10.95 14.98
CA ILE A 38 13.02 -9.85 14.12
C ILE A 38 12.26 -9.87 12.78
N PHE A 39 12.15 -11.02 12.12
CA PHE A 39 11.42 -11.13 10.84
C PHE A 39 9.93 -10.85 11.00
N SER A 40 9.32 -11.27 12.09
CA SER A 40 7.92 -10.99 12.40
C SER A 40 7.68 -9.48 12.56
N TYR A 41 8.50 -8.80 13.34
CA TYR A 41 8.42 -7.34 13.50
C TYR A 41 8.67 -6.59 12.19
N PHE A 42 9.64 -7.05 11.41
CA PHE A 42 9.91 -6.47 10.09
C PHE A 42 8.72 -6.66 9.14
N ALA A 43 8.11 -7.85 9.13
CA ALA A 43 6.93 -8.12 8.30
C ALA A 43 5.74 -7.22 8.70
N ILE A 44 5.49 -7.03 9.99
CA ILE A 44 4.46 -6.14 10.50
C ILE A 44 4.76 -4.69 10.06
N LEU A 45 5.99 -4.23 10.21
CA LEU A 45 6.38 -2.87 9.81
C LEU A 45 6.17 -2.64 8.31
N ILE A 46 6.56 -3.58 7.46
CA ILE A 46 6.34 -3.51 6.01
C ILE A 46 4.84 -3.50 5.68
N HIS A 47 4.04 -4.30 6.39
CA HIS A 47 2.59 -4.30 6.24
C HIS A 47 1.97 -2.93 6.57
N GLU A 48 2.32 -2.34 7.70
CA GLU A 48 1.83 -1.02 8.12
C GLU A 48 2.35 0.10 7.21
N LEU A 49 3.58 -0.04 6.70
CA LEU A 49 4.11 0.87 5.69
C LEU A 49 3.29 0.82 4.40
N GLY A 50 2.83 -0.36 4.00
CA GLY A 50 1.92 -0.54 2.86
C GLY A 50 0.59 0.21 3.05
N HIS A 51 0.00 0.11 4.23
CA HIS A 51 -1.20 0.88 4.59
C HIS A 51 -0.93 2.39 4.57
N SER A 52 0.14 2.85 5.19
CA SER A 52 0.52 4.27 5.20
C SER A 52 0.79 4.80 3.79
N PHE A 53 1.49 4.03 2.96
CA PHE A 53 1.75 4.39 1.57
C PHE A 53 0.45 4.53 0.76
N THR A 54 -0.51 3.61 0.95
CA THR A 54 -1.82 3.71 0.33
C THR A 54 -2.55 4.99 0.77
N CYS A 55 -2.52 5.32 2.06
CA CYS A 55 -3.08 6.57 2.57
C CYS A 55 -2.45 7.80 1.90
N TRP A 56 -1.12 7.84 1.77
CA TRP A 56 -0.41 8.95 1.12
C TRP A 56 -0.79 9.12 -0.34
N ILE A 57 -0.96 8.03 -1.08
CA ILE A 57 -1.45 8.08 -2.47
C ILE A 57 -2.79 8.81 -2.56
N PHE A 58 -3.70 8.59 -1.60
CA PHE A 58 -4.99 9.27 -1.56
C PHE A 58 -4.96 10.66 -0.89
N GLY A 59 -3.79 11.10 -0.43
CA GLY A 59 -3.58 12.41 0.17
C GLY A 59 -3.83 12.46 1.67
N PHE A 60 -3.90 11.34 2.35
CA PHE A 60 -4.03 11.29 3.80
C PHE A 60 -2.69 11.01 4.46
N PHE A 61 -2.34 11.82 5.46
CA PHE A 61 -1.13 11.58 6.22
C PHE A 61 -1.36 10.41 7.19
N SER A 62 -0.51 9.41 7.09
CA SER A 62 -0.48 8.25 7.97
C SER A 62 0.97 7.92 8.32
N VAL A 63 1.22 7.49 9.55
CA VAL A 63 2.55 7.06 9.99
C VAL A 63 2.44 5.62 10.46
N PRO A 64 3.25 4.70 9.90
CA PRO A 64 3.28 3.34 10.41
C PRO A 64 3.80 3.38 11.85
N ALA A 65 3.04 2.81 12.77
CA ALA A 65 3.40 2.73 14.17
C ALA A 65 3.37 1.27 14.61
N PHE A 66 4.27 0.92 15.51
CA PHE A 66 4.35 -0.39 16.11
C PHE A 66 3.72 -0.36 17.51
N ASP A 67 2.81 -1.29 17.79
CA ASP A 67 2.23 -1.46 19.11
C ASP A 67 2.96 -2.57 19.87
N PHE A 68 3.90 -2.17 20.70
CA PHE A 68 4.69 -3.11 21.52
C PHE A 68 3.85 -3.81 22.60
N THR A 69 2.70 -3.26 22.96
CA THR A 69 1.85 -3.81 24.02
C THR A 69 1.09 -5.06 23.56
N TYR A 70 0.61 -5.03 22.31
CA TYR A 70 -0.19 -6.12 21.74
C TYR A 70 0.54 -6.89 20.64
N GLY A 71 1.80 -6.50 20.33
CA GLY A 71 2.59 -7.15 19.29
C GLY A 71 2.05 -6.96 17.86
N GLY A 72 1.30 -5.88 17.63
CA GLY A 72 0.69 -5.55 16.36
C GLY A 72 1.23 -4.25 15.75
N GLY A 73 0.80 -3.95 14.52
CA GLY A 73 1.04 -2.67 13.85
C GLY A 73 -0.24 -1.84 13.79
N ARG A 74 -0.06 -0.54 13.63
CA ARG A 74 -1.14 0.42 13.38
C ARG A 74 -0.66 1.46 12.37
N ALA A 75 -1.51 1.81 11.43
CA ALA A 75 -1.29 2.92 10.52
C ALA A 75 -2.41 3.98 10.74
N PRO A 76 -2.36 4.74 11.84
CA PRO A 76 -3.37 5.75 12.12
C PRO A 76 -3.42 6.77 10.97
N MET A 77 -4.62 7.03 10.48
CA MET A 77 -4.88 7.94 9.38
C MET A 77 -5.69 9.13 9.86
N ASN A 78 -5.25 10.33 9.53
CA ASN A 78 -6.04 11.53 9.75
C ASN A 78 -6.99 11.74 8.57
N ILE A 79 -8.27 11.37 8.74
CA ILE A 79 -9.31 11.46 7.70
C ILE A 79 -9.81 12.90 7.51
N ASP A 80 -9.68 13.74 8.53
CA ASP A 80 -10.27 15.09 8.53
C ASP A 80 -9.50 16.06 7.64
N HIS A 81 -8.20 15.81 7.44
CA HIS A 81 -7.34 16.67 6.64
C HIS A 81 -6.72 15.92 5.47
N ARG A 82 -7.03 16.42 4.26
CA ARG A 82 -6.42 15.95 3.03
C ARG A 82 -5.29 16.88 2.63
N TYR A 83 -4.11 16.31 2.44
CA TYR A 83 -2.92 17.05 2.02
C TYR A 83 -2.83 17.09 0.49
N PHE A 84 -3.20 18.19 -0.13
CA PHE A 84 -3.12 18.38 -1.59
C PHE A 84 -1.70 18.14 -2.13
N PHE A 85 -0.68 18.41 -1.33
CA PHE A 85 0.71 18.17 -1.69
C PHE A 85 0.97 16.68 -2.03
N LEU A 86 0.44 15.75 -1.24
CA LEU A 86 0.59 14.31 -1.50
C LEU A 86 -0.06 13.91 -2.82
N VAL A 87 -1.27 14.41 -3.07
CA VAL A 87 -1.97 14.18 -4.33
C VAL A 87 -1.20 14.76 -5.51
N ALA A 88 -0.64 15.96 -5.37
CA ALA A 88 0.18 16.59 -6.39
C ALA A 88 1.42 15.76 -6.72
N LEU A 89 2.07 15.18 -5.71
CA LEU A 89 3.21 14.26 -5.91
C LEU A 89 2.84 13.05 -6.76
N VAL A 90 1.66 12.47 -6.55
CA VAL A 90 1.18 11.33 -7.36
C VAL A 90 1.00 11.74 -8.81
N TYR A 91 0.38 12.91 -9.08
CA TYR A 91 0.23 13.39 -10.46
C TYR A 91 1.57 13.78 -11.09
N LEU A 92 2.51 14.35 -10.34
CA LEU A 92 3.88 14.60 -10.81
C LEU A 92 4.60 13.29 -11.16
N PHE A 93 4.42 12.25 -10.37
CA PHE A 93 4.96 10.94 -10.67
C PHE A 93 4.39 10.38 -11.97
N PHE A 94 3.08 10.48 -12.21
CA PHE A 94 2.48 10.06 -13.48
C PHE A 94 2.98 10.91 -14.66
N ALA A 95 3.12 12.22 -14.50
CA ALA A 95 3.69 13.08 -15.52
C ALA A 95 5.13 12.69 -15.86
N TRP A 96 5.94 12.36 -14.86
CA TRP A 96 7.28 11.85 -15.02
C TRP A 96 7.30 10.50 -15.76
N LEU A 97 6.38 9.57 -15.43
CA LEU A 97 6.25 8.30 -16.14
C LEU A 97 5.87 8.49 -17.61
N ILE A 98 4.98 9.43 -17.95
CA ILE A 98 4.65 9.79 -19.32
C ILE A 98 5.89 10.31 -20.05
N TRP A 99 6.65 11.20 -19.40
CA TRP A 99 7.88 11.74 -19.97
C TRP A 99 8.92 10.65 -20.25
N LEU A 100 9.08 9.69 -19.32
CA LEU A 100 9.98 8.54 -19.50
C LEU A 100 9.57 7.67 -20.70
N ASN A 101 8.26 7.44 -20.86
CA ASN A 101 7.70 6.58 -21.90
C ASN A 101 7.33 7.32 -23.19
N ARG A 102 7.75 8.58 -23.36
CA ARG A 102 7.39 9.42 -24.53
C ARG A 102 7.70 8.81 -25.88
N LYS A 103 8.64 7.86 -25.95
CA LYS A 103 9.01 7.16 -27.20
C LYS A 103 8.17 5.88 -27.46
N SER A 104 7.38 5.43 -26.48
CA SER A 104 6.58 4.22 -26.57
C SER A 104 5.09 4.57 -26.46
N PRO A 105 4.32 4.50 -27.55
CA PRO A 105 2.88 4.79 -27.50
C PRO A 105 2.13 3.84 -26.57
N LEU A 106 2.51 2.57 -26.51
CA LEU A 106 1.94 1.58 -25.59
C LEU A 106 2.19 1.97 -24.12
N GLY A 107 3.41 2.43 -23.79
CA GLY A 107 3.74 2.90 -22.45
C GLY A 107 2.89 4.09 -22.02
N ILE A 108 2.67 5.06 -22.91
CA ILE A 108 1.82 6.23 -22.63
C ILE A 108 0.37 5.78 -22.37
N VAL A 109 -0.19 4.92 -23.23
CA VAL A 109 -1.56 4.39 -23.05
C VAL A 109 -1.71 3.70 -21.71
N THR A 110 -0.74 2.88 -21.33
CA THR A 110 -0.74 2.19 -20.03
C THR A 110 -0.78 3.19 -18.86
N VAL A 111 0.07 4.22 -18.88
CA VAL A 111 0.10 5.24 -17.82
C VAL A 111 -1.22 6.02 -17.78
N VAL A 112 -1.80 6.37 -18.92
CA VAL A 112 -3.10 7.04 -18.99
C VAL A 112 -4.21 6.20 -18.38
N ILE A 113 -4.22 4.88 -18.63
CA ILE A 113 -5.18 3.97 -17.99
C ILE A 113 -5.01 3.99 -16.46
N PHE A 114 -3.79 3.96 -15.94
CA PHE A 114 -3.54 4.05 -14.49
C PHE A 114 -4.02 5.39 -13.91
N ILE A 115 -3.81 6.50 -14.60
CA ILE A 115 -4.32 7.82 -14.19
C ILE A 115 -5.85 7.81 -14.10
N LEU A 116 -6.53 7.23 -15.09
CA LEU A 116 -7.99 7.13 -15.10
C LEU A 116 -8.50 6.29 -13.93
N ILE A 117 -7.92 5.10 -13.71
CA ILE A 117 -8.26 4.23 -12.59
C ILE A 117 -8.07 4.98 -11.25
N TYR A 118 -6.91 5.61 -11.06
CA TYR A 118 -6.62 6.38 -9.86
C TYR A 118 -7.63 7.52 -9.64
N SER A 119 -7.98 8.26 -10.71
CA SER A 119 -8.92 9.37 -10.63
C SER A 119 -10.35 8.89 -10.27
N VAL A 120 -10.76 7.75 -10.80
CA VAL A 120 -12.05 7.12 -10.47
C VAL A 120 -12.07 6.67 -9.00
N MET A 121 -11.02 5.99 -8.56
CA MET A 121 -10.91 5.54 -7.16
C MET A 121 -10.92 6.72 -6.18
N LYS A 122 -10.18 7.78 -6.50
CA LYS A 122 -10.15 9.01 -5.72
C LYS A 122 -11.53 9.66 -5.61
N LYS A 123 -12.28 9.75 -6.71
CA LYS A 123 -13.64 10.30 -6.72
C LYS A 123 -14.60 9.43 -5.91
N HIS A 124 -14.45 8.11 -6.01
CA HIS A 124 -15.27 7.17 -5.24
C HIS A 124 -15.05 7.32 -3.74
N GLU A 125 -13.80 7.43 -3.29
CA GLU A 125 -13.44 7.69 -1.90
C GLU A 125 -14.02 9.02 -1.38
N GLU A 126 -13.94 10.10 -2.17
CA GLU A 126 -14.54 11.39 -1.84
C GLU A 126 -16.07 11.29 -1.65
N ASN A 127 -16.72 10.50 -2.48
CA ASN A 127 -18.16 10.32 -2.44
C ASN A 127 -18.60 9.56 -1.16
N ILE A 128 -17.90 8.48 -0.81
CA ILE A 128 -18.13 7.71 0.43
C ILE A 128 -17.93 8.60 1.65
N ARG A 129 -16.86 9.37 1.68
CA ARG A 129 -16.56 10.28 2.78
C ARG A 129 -17.66 11.33 2.96
N ASN A 130 -18.10 11.96 1.86
CA ASN A 130 -19.17 12.96 1.91
C ASN A 130 -20.50 12.35 2.41
N GLN A 131 -20.81 11.12 2.02
CA GLN A 131 -21.97 10.40 2.56
C GLN A 131 -21.82 10.13 4.06
N SER A 132 -20.65 9.73 4.52
CA SER A 132 -20.38 9.49 5.95
C SER A 132 -20.52 10.75 6.78
N TYR A 133 -20.10 11.91 6.28
CA TYR A 133 -20.32 13.19 6.92
C TYR A 133 -21.81 13.56 6.96
N PHE A 134 -22.53 13.33 5.86
CA PHE A 134 -23.95 13.63 5.79
C PHE A 134 -24.77 12.77 6.79
N ILE A 135 -24.43 11.48 6.90
CA ILE A 135 -25.06 10.58 7.89
C ILE A 135 -24.75 11.06 9.32
N ARG A 136 -23.54 11.51 9.59
CA ARG A 136 -23.12 11.98 10.92
C ARG A 136 -23.78 13.30 11.33
N LEU A 137 -24.09 14.18 10.36
CA LEU A 137 -24.72 15.48 10.56
C LEU A 137 -26.25 15.41 10.49
N SER A 138 -26.84 14.30 10.02
CA SER A 138 -28.29 14.15 9.93
C SER A 138 -28.89 13.95 11.32
N PRO A 139 -29.88 14.77 11.73
CA PRO A 139 -30.57 14.62 13.01
C PRO A 139 -31.29 13.28 13.16
N ALA A 140 -31.59 12.59 12.05
CA ALA A 140 -32.23 11.28 12.01
C ALA A 140 -31.32 10.12 12.47
N SER A 141 -29.99 10.35 12.64
CA SER A 141 -29.04 9.34 13.14
C SER A 141 -29.12 9.10 14.65
N LEU A 142 -30.00 9.81 15.35
CA LEU A 142 -30.33 9.57 16.76
C LEU A 142 -31.40 8.48 16.94
N SER A 143 -31.35 7.40 16.16
CA SER A 143 -32.13 6.23 16.52
C SER A 143 -31.49 5.56 17.75
N PRO A 144 -32.29 5.21 18.79
CA PRO A 144 -31.77 4.68 20.05
C PRO A 144 -31.00 3.36 19.92
N PHE A 145 -31.06 2.70 18.76
CA PHE A 145 -30.32 1.46 18.49
C PHE A 145 -28.83 1.66 18.21
N LEU A 146 -28.40 2.79 17.66
CA LEU A 146 -26.98 3.09 17.43
C LEU A 146 -26.23 3.51 18.72
N SER A 147 -26.94 3.94 19.74
CA SER A 147 -26.36 4.28 21.05
C SER A 147 -25.79 3.06 21.79
N ILE A 148 -26.29 1.87 21.49
CA ILE A 148 -25.87 0.63 22.15
C ILE A 148 -24.54 0.12 21.59
N GLU A 149 -24.30 0.23 20.29
CA GLU A 149 -23.04 -0.22 19.69
C GLU A 149 -21.84 0.65 20.10
N ILE A 150 -22.04 1.95 20.21
CA ILE A 150 -20.96 2.87 20.66
C ILE A 150 -20.56 2.59 22.11
N TRP A 151 -21.45 2.07 22.93
CA TRP A 151 -21.16 1.73 24.33
C TRP A 151 -20.30 0.46 24.48
N PHE A 152 -20.44 -0.51 23.57
CA PHE A 152 -19.64 -1.75 23.57
C PHE A 152 -18.18 -1.55 23.08
N PHE A 153 -17.91 -0.53 22.29
CA PHE A 153 -16.54 -0.24 21.78
C PHE A 153 -15.73 0.69 22.68
N LYS A 154 -16.27 1.13 23.83
CA LYS A 154 -15.61 2.09 24.74
C LYS A 154 -15.14 1.47 26.07
N LYS A 155 -15.01 0.14 26.14
CA LYS A 155 -14.40 -0.55 27.29
C LYS A 155 -13.08 -1.19 26.92
#